data_ee2d4bd50519d76b5f341a529c47e4fd
#
_entry.id   ee2d4bd50519d76b5f341a529c47e4fd
#
_cell.length_a   1.000
_cell.length_b   1.000
_cell.length_c   1.000
_cell.angle_alpha   90.00
_cell.angle_beta   90.00
_cell.angle_gamma   90.00
#
_symmetry.space_group_name_H-M   'P 1'
#
loop_
_entity.id
_entity.type
_entity.pdbx_description
1 polymer ?
#
loop_
_entity_poly.entity_id
_entity_poly.type
_entity_poly.pdbx_seq_one_letter_code
_entity_poly.pdbx_strand_id
1 'polypeptide(L)'
;KTNVTGIKTGNSGFSINGSKGSKALIETIMEIIFFVCAIFAVIAVAAITIYMIISGAPALMKVGIVDMLFNTVWQPTAAEPSFGIAYIVLTSIIGTAFAIVLGVPVGLLTAVFISEVAHKKVAAVVKPAVELLAGIPSIVYGLLGLLIINPLMYKLELAIFKDNPNHQFTGGANLISAVIVLAIMILPTVINVSYTSLQAVPVKMRQASLALGATEVQTIFKVTIPAAKSGIITAIVLGVGRAIGEAMAIVLVSGNAVNMPLPFNSVRFLTTGIVSEMSYSSGLHRQSVLCCLYSL
;
A
#
# COMPACT_ATOMS: atom_id res chain seq x y z
N LYS A 1 -5.76 -28.01 76.43
CA LYS A 1 -4.50 -28.54 75.93
C LYS A 1 -4.88 -29.54 74.82
N THR A 2 -4.96 -29.08 73.62
CA THR A 2 -5.05 -29.98 72.40
C THR A 2 -4.07 -29.45 71.37
N ASN A 3 -3.06 -30.29 71.15
CA ASN A 3 -2.03 -30.11 70.14
C ASN A 3 -2.70 -30.20 68.73
N VAL A 4 -2.57 -29.18 67.96
CA VAL A 4 -2.85 -29.24 66.52
C VAL A 4 -1.53 -29.40 65.78
N THR A 5 -1.35 -30.60 65.29
CA THR A 5 -0.21 -31.06 64.49
C THR A 5 -0.13 -30.34 63.14
N GLY A 6 1.08 -29.96 62.78
CA GLY A 6 1.40 -29.15 61.61
C GLY A 6 1.09 -29.83 60.30
N ILE A 7 0.43 -29.10 59.46
CA ILE A 7 0.35 -29.36 58.01
C ILE A 7 1.63 -28.80 57.36
N LYS A 8 2.53 -29.71 56.97
CA LYS A 8 3.63 -29.38 56.07
C LYS A 8 3.06 -29.09 54.70
N THR A 9 2.92 -27.83 54.34
CA THR A 9 2.73 -27.39 52.96
C THR A 9 4.03 -27.70 52.19
N GLY A 10 4.02 -28.78 51.45
CA GLY A 10 5.05 -29.10 50.49
C GLY A 10 5.04 -28.05 49.38
N ASN A 11 5.97 -27.12 49.46
CA ASN A 11 6.24 -26.13 48.45
C ASN A 11 7.01 -26.85 47.32
N SER A 12 6.30 -27.56 46.42
CA SER A 12 6.85 -28.01 45.17
C SER A 12 6.96 -26.83 44.22
N GLY A 13 7.90 -25.93 44.52
CA GLY A 13 8.34 -24.92 43.61
C GLY A 13 8.82 -25.61 42.35
N PHE A 14 8.04 -25.55 41.29
CA PHE A 14 8.47 -25.92 39.95
C PHE A 14 9.62 -24.97 39.57
N SER A 15 10.85 -25.41 39.88
CA SER A 15 12.07 -24.70 39.56
C SER A 15 12.32 -24.81 38.05
N ILE A 16 11.91 -23.78 37.30
CA ILE A 16 12.35 -23.58 35.90
C ILE A 16 13.83 -23.14 35.92
N ASN A 17 14.70 -24.00 36.44
CA ASN A 17 16.13 -23.83 36.41
C ASN A 17 16.73 -24.71 35.31
N GLY A 18 16.19 -24.63 34.09
CA GLY A 18 16.81 -25.15 32.90
C GLY A 18 17.90 -24.18 32.45
N SER A 19 19.15 -24.62 32.56
CA SER A 19 20.42 -24.06 32.05
C SER A 19 20.37 -22.60 31.58
N LYS A 20 20.52 -21.66 32.49
CA LYS A 20 20.58 -20.21 32.20
C LYS A 20 21.67 -19.86 31.16
N GLY A 21 22.74 -20.64 31.04
CA GLY A 21 23.84 -20.40 30.10
C GLY A 21 23.46 -20.69 28.64
N SER A 22 22.78 -21.81 28.38
CA SER A 22 22.45 -22.20 26.99
C SER A 22 21.34 -21.33 26.36
N LYS A 23 20.36 -20.91 27.16
CA LYS A 23 19.31 -19.98 26.70
C LYS A 23 19.87 -18.58 26.44
N ALA A 24 20.69 -18.06 27.35
CA ALA A 24 21.34 -16.77 27.19
C ALA A 24 22.25 -16.74 25.94
N LEU A 25 22.97 -17.85 25.68
CA LEU A 25 23.78 -17.97 24.48
C LEU A 25 22.97 -17.94 23.20
N ILE A 26 21.84 -18.68 23.16
CA ILE A 26 20.91 -18.68 22.02
C ILE A 26 20.29 -17.28 21.82
N GLU A 27 19.85 -16.63 22.88
CA GLU A 27 19.31 -15.26 22.84
C GLU A 27 20.32 -14.27 22.25
N THR A 28 21.57 -14.30 22.74
CA THR A 28 22.64 -13.44 22.22
C THR A 28 22.99 -13.74 20.76
N ILE A 29 23.04 -15.01 20.37
CA ILE A 29 23.27 -15.38 18.96
C ILE A 29 22.13 -14.87 18.07
N MET A 30 20.88 -15.04 18.49
CA MET A 30 19.73 -14.56 17.73
C MET A 30 19.71 -13.03 17.63
N GLU A 31 20.03 -12.33 18.71
CA GLU A 31 20.15 -10.87 18.73
C GLU A 31 21.21 -10.38 17.73
N ILE A 32 22.39 -11.02 17.71
CA ILE A 32 23.46 -10.69 16.75
C ILE A 32 23.00 -10.97 15.32
N ILE A 33 22.34 -12.10 15.05
CA ILE A 33 21.83 -12.43 13.72
C ILE A 33 20.81 -11.38 13.26
N PHE A 34 19.84 -11.03 14.10
CA PHE A 34 18.85 -10.00 13.76
C PHE A 34 19.51 -8.63 13.55
N PHE A 35 20.49 -8.26 14.36
CA PHE A 35 21.23 -7.02 14.22
C PHE A 35 21.99 -6.96 12.89
N VAL A 36 22.70 -8.05 12.53
CA VAL A 36 23.41 -8.14 11.25
C VAL A 36 22.45 -8.08 10.07
N CYS A 37 21.31 -8.79 10.13
CA CYS A 37 20.27 -8.72 9.10
C CYS A 37 19.70 -7.31 8.97
N ALA A 38 19.47 -6.62 10.08
CA ALA A 38 18.95 -5.24 10.07
C ALA A 38 19.95 -4.27 9.44
N ILE A 39 21.26 -4.36 9.81
CA ILE A 39 22.32 -3.57 9.21
C ILE A 39 22.41 -3.84 7.71
N PHE A 40 22.41 -5.11 7.31
CA PHE A 40 22.46 -5.47 5.89
C PHE A 40 21.29 -4.86 5.10
N ALA A 41 20.07 -4.92 5.64
CA ALA A 41 18.89 -4.33 5.01
C ALA A 41 19.05 -2.80 4.84
N VAL A 42 19.52 -2.11 5.89
CA VAL A 42 19.74 -0.65 5.83
C VAL A 42 20.81 -0.29 4.81
N ILE A 43 21.95 -1.03 4.80
CA ILE A 43 23.04 -0.81 3.83
C ILE A 43 22.54 -1.07 2.40
N ALA A 44 21.75 -2.12 2.17
CA ALA A 44 21.22 -2.44 0.84
C ALA A 44 20.31 -1.31 0.32
N VAL A 45 19.40 -0.81 1.16
CA VAL A 45 18.51 0.31 0.79
C VAL A 45 19.33 1.58 0.54
N ALA A 46 20.30 1.90 1.40
CA ALA A 46 21.17 3.05 1.22
C ALA A 46 21.99 2.95 -0.08
N ALA A 47 22.56 1.78 -0.37
CA ALA A 47 23.32 1.54 -1.60
C ALA A 47 22.49 1.71 -2.86
N ILE A 48 21.24 1.18 -2.88
CA ILE A 48 20.31 1.38 -3.99
C ILE A 48 19.99 2.85 -4.16
N THR A 49 19.65 3.56 -3.08
CA THR A 49 19.32 4.99 -3.12
C THR A 49 20.50 5.81 -3.64
N ILE A 50 21.71 5.59 -3.12
CA ILE A 50 22.92 6.29 -3.57
C ILE A 50 23.23 5.99 -5.04
N TYR A 51 23.13 4.72 -5.45
CA TYR A 51 23.32 4.33 -6.84
C TYR A 51 22.35 5.07 -7.77
N MET A 52 21.08 5.13 -7.39
CA MET A 52 20.05 5.83 -8.18
C MET A 52 20.39 7.32 -8.29
N ILE A 53 20.77 7.97 -7.18
CA ILE A 53 21.18 9.38 -7.14
C ILE A 53 22.37 9.63 -8.07
N ILE A 54 23.43 8.90 -7.95
CA ILE A 54 24.63 9.09 -8.76
C ILE A 54 24.34 8.83 -10.25
N SER A 55 23.54 7.80 -10.55
CA SER A 55 23.24 7.43 -11.92
C SER A 55 22.20 8.32 -12.61
N GLY A 56 21.27 8.93 -11.85
CA GLY A 56 20.25 9.85 -12.37
C GLY A 56 20.72 11.31 -12.45
N ALA A 57 21.65 11.76 -11.59
CA ALA A 57 22.12 13.13 -11.55
C ALA A 57 22.64 13.70 -12.89
N PRO A 58 23.36 12.94 -13.75
CA PRO A 58 23.81 13.46 -15.03
C PRO A 58 22.67 13.85 -15.99
N ALA A 59 21.49 13.21 -15.88
CA ALA A 59 20.32 13.58 -16.69
C ALA A 59 19.80 14.97 -16.28
N LEU A 60 19.71 15.24 -14.97
CA LEU A 60 19.29 16.54 -14.44
C LEU A 60 20.23 17.68 -14.88
N MET A 61 21.54 17.40 -14.95
CA MET A 61 22.52 18.39 -15.39
C MET A 61 22.46 18.66 -16.89
N LYS A 62 22.11 17.67 -17.70
CA LYS A 62 22.07 17.79 -19.18
C LYS A 62 20.74 18.31 -19.69
N VAL A 63 19.63 17.84 -19.13
CA VAL A 63 18.27 18.20 -19.56
C VAL A 63 17.79 19.49 -18.87
N GLY A 64 18.26 19.72 -17.64
CA GLY A 64 17.76 20.79 -16.76
C GLY A 64 16.56 20.33 -15.93
N ILE A 65 16.56 20.72 -14.64
CA ILE A 65 15.54 20.31 -13.68
C ILE A 65 14.15 20.83 -14.07
N VAL A 66 14.10 22.09 -14.53
CA VAL A 66 12.84 22.74 -14.90
C VAL A 66 12.23 22.10 -16.15
N ASP A 67 13.03 21.88 -17.17
CA ASP A 67 12.55 21.25 -18.40
C ASP A 67 12.11 19.81 -18.18
N MET A 68 12.81 19.07 -17.32
CA MET A 68 12.43 17.71 -17.00
C MET A 68 11.12 17.64 -16.20
N LEU A 69 10.94 18.50 -15.18
CA LEU A 69 9.76 18.45 -14.29
C LEU A 69 8.50 19.05 -14.90
N PHE A 70 8.62 20.09 -15.73
CA PHE A 70 7.46 20.83 -16.25
C PHE A 70 7.15 20.53 -17.71
N ASN A 71 8.06 19.96 -18.48
CA ASN A 71 7.74 19.51 -19.83
C ASN A 71 6.80 18.31 -19.79
N THR A 72 5.86 18.27 -20.70
CA THR A 72 4.80 17.25 -20.81
C THR A 72 5.11 16.15 -21.84
N VAL A 73 6.18 16.31 -22.62
CA VAL A 73 6.53 15.40 -23.72
C VAL A 73 7.62 14.42 -23.28
N TRP A 74 7.31 13.15 -23.31
CA TRP A 74 8.26 12.06 -23.06
C TRP A 74 8.52 11.28 -24.36
N GLN A 75 9.60 11.60 -25.05
CA GLN A 75 10.03 10.96 -26.30
C GLN A 75 11.55 10.74 -26.32
N PRO A 76 12.07 9.80 -25.51
CA PRO A 76 13.52 9.59 -25.35
C PRO A 76 14.22 9.04 -26.61
N THR A 77 13.45 8.45 -27.55
CA THR A 77 13.96 7.81 -28.77
C THR A 77 13.72 8.63 -30.03
N ALA A 78 13.17 9.83 -29.91
CA ALA A 78 12.97 10.72 -31.06
C ALA A 78 14.29 11.29 -31.57
N ALA A 79 14.28 11.86 -32.80
CA ALA A 79 15.45 12.52 -33.41
C ALA A 79 15.95 13.68 -32.53
N GLU A 80 15.03 14.41 -31.90
CA GLU A 80 15.30 15.35 -30.82
C GLU A 80 14.68 14.78 -29.51
N PRO A 81 15.51 14.18 -28.64
CA PRO A 81 14.99 13.51 -27.43
C PRO A 81 14.39 14.53 -26.44
N SER A 82 13.16 14.25 -25.97
CA SER A 82 12.50 15.01 -24.92
C SER A 82 12.22 14.14 -23.70
N PHE A 83 12.50 14.68 -22.49
CA PHE A 83 12.44 13.94 -21.23
C PHE A 83 11.49 14.60 -20.20
N GLY A 84 10.35 15.08 -20.64
CA GLY A 84 9.35 15.70 -19.78
C GLY A 84 8.54 14.69 -18.97
N ILE A 85 8.55 14.80 -17.64
CA ILE A 85 7.86 13.87 -16.71
C ILE A 85 6.61 14.46 -16.06
N ALA A 86 6.22 15.70 -16.41
CA ALA A 86 5.11 16.39 -15.76
C ALA A 86 3.81 15.58 -15.71
N TYR A 87 3.38 15.01 -16.81
CA TYR A 87 2.17 14.19 -16.85
C TYR A 87 2.31 12.87 -16.11
N ILE A 88 3.50 12.29 -16.06
CA ILE A 88 3.76 11.04 -15.33
C ILE A 88 3.67 11.29 -13.82
N VAL A 89 4.27 12.38 -13.32
CA VAL A 89 4.18 12.80 -11.90
C VAL A 89 2.74 13.13 -11.53
N LEU A 90 2.07 13.95 -12.34
CA LEU A 90 0.69 14.35 -12.10
C LEU A 90 -0.27 13.14 -12.08
N THR A 91 -0.07 12.20 -13.00
CA THR A 91 -0.83 10.94 -13.03
C THR A 91 -0.62 10.12 -11.76
N SER A 92 0.61 10.01 -11.27
CA SER A 92 0.92 9.25 -10.06
C SER A 92 0.25 9.88 -8.83
N ILE A 93 0.30 11.20 -8.71
CA ILE A 93 -0.34 11.93 -7.60
C ILE A 93 -1.86 11.78 -7.66
N ILE A 94 -2.47 12.07 -8.81
CA ILE A 94 -3.93 12.04 -8.99
C ILE A 94 -4.44 10.60 -8.84
N GLY A 95 -3.80 9.63 -9.50
CA GLY A 95 -4.23 8.23 -9.46
C GLY A 95 -4.15 7.66 -8.05
N THR A 96 -3.06 7.92 -7.33
CA THR A 96 -2.92 7.50 -5.92
C THR A 96 -3.92 8.19 -5.02
N ALA A 97 -4.12 9.50 -5.16
CA ALA A 97 -5.09 10.25 -4.35
C ALA A 97 -6.52 9.71 -4.53
N PHE A 98 -6.96 9.46 -5.76
CA PHE A 98 -8.29 8.88 -6.01
C PHE A 98 -8.39 7.43 -5.49
N ALA A 99 -7.35 6.62 -5.63
CA ALA A 99 -7.34 5.27 -5.09
C ALA A 99 -7.47 5.27 -3.55
N ILE A 100 -6.83 6.21 -2.86
CA ILE A 100 -6.93 6.39 -1.40
C ILE A 100 -8.33 6.86 -1.02
N VAL A 101 -8.88 7.87 -1.72
CA VAL A 101 -10.23 8.41 -1.45
C VAL A 101 -11.30 7.33 -1.61
N LEU A 102 -11.13 6.39 -2.52
CA LEU A 102 -12.05 5.26 -2.71
C LEU A 102 -11.77 4.11 -1.75
N GLY A 103 -10.51 3.70 -1.64
CA GLY A 103 -10.12 2.48 -0.92
C GLY A 103 -10.12 2.63 0.61
N VAL A 104 -9.67 3.79 1.13
CA VAL A 104 -9.56 3.97 2.59
C VAL A 104 -10.93 3.97 3.29
N PRO A 105 -11.95 4.72 2.83
CA PRO A 105 -13.27 4.66 3.47
C PRO A 105 -13.87 3.25 3.44
N VAL A 106 -13.80 2.57 2.31
CA VAL A 106 -14.31 1.20 2.17
C VAL A 106 -13.54 0.25 3.09
N GLY A 107 -12.22 0.34 3.12
CA GLY A 107 -11.37 -0.48 3.98
C GLY A 107 -11.64 -0.26 5.46
N LEU A 108 -11.73 1.01 5.89
CA LEU A 108 -12.00 1.37 7.28
C LEU A 108 -13.40 0.91 7.72
N LEU A 109 -14.43 1.17 6.91
CA LEU A 109 -15.79 0.73 7.21
C LEU A 109 -15.89 -0.81 7.28
N THR A 110 -15.18 -1.51 6.41
CA THR A 110 -15.08 -2.98 6.45
C THR A 110 -14.39 -3.43 7.74
N ALA A 111 -13.30 -2.79 8.15
CA ALA A 111 -12.62 -3.12 9.41
C ALA A 111 -13.51 -2.88 10.62
N VAL A 112 -14.24 -1.77 10.67
CA VAL A 112 -15.23 -1.47 11.72
C VAL A 112 -16.35 -2.51 11.72
N PHE A 113 -16.88 -2.86 10.54
CA PHE A 113 -17.91 -3.88 10.42
C PHE A 113 -17.44 -5.23 11.00
N ILE A 114 -16.26 -5.71 10.62
CA ILE A 114 -15.72 -6.99 11.08
C ILE A 114 -15.41 -6.95 12.59
N SER A 115 -14.91 -5.81 13.10
CA SER A 115 -14.47 -5.67 14.50
C SER A 115 -15.62 -5.48 15.49
N GLU A 116 -16.61 -4.68 15.12
CA GLU A 116 -17.61 -4.15 16.07
C GLU A 116 -19.04 -4.64 15.81
N VAL A 117 -19.39 -4.88 14.54
CA VAL A 117 -20.80 -5.12 14.14
C VAL A 117 -21.05 -6.58 13.76
N ALA A 118 -20.10 -7.21 13.08
CA ALA A 118 -20.29 -8.54 12.50
C ALA A 118 -20.47 -9.61 13.59
N HIS A 119 -21.47 -10.47 13.39
CA HIS A 119 -21.62 -11.67 14.21
C HIS A 119 -20.36 -12.55 14.08
N LYS A 120 -19.97 -13.22 15.20
CA LYS A 120 -18.74 -14.04 15.27
C LYS A 120 -18.56 -15.01 14.08
N LYS A 121 -19.65 -15.61 13.58
CA LYS A 121 -19.60 -16.51 12.41
C LYS A 121 -19.23 -15.78 11.12
N VAL A 122 -19.73 -14.58 10.91
CA VAL A 122 -19.42 -13.74 9.74
C VAL A 122 -17.98 -13.26 9.80
N ALA A 123 -17.56 -12.72 10.94
CA ALA A 123 -16.17 -12.30 11.15
C ALA A 123 -15.17 -13.45 10.94
N ALA A 124 -15.50 -14.67 11.38
CA ALA A 124 -14.66 -15.86 11.22
C ALA A 124 -14.46 -16.28 9.74
N VAL A 125 -15.34 -15.86 8.83
CA VAL A 125 -15.21 -16.13 7.38
C VAL A 125 -14.58 -14.94 6.66
N VAL A 126 -15.05 -13.71 6.95
CA VAL A 126 -14.62 -12.51 6.22
C VAL A 126 -13.16 -12.17 6.53
N LYS A 127 -12.71 -12.31 7.78
CA LYS A 127 -11.34 -11.99 8.17
C LYS A 127 -10.31 -12.86 7.43
N PRO A 128 -10.37 -14.19 7.43
CA PRO A 128 -9.45 -15.03 6.64
C PRO A 128 -9.54 -14.74 5.14
N ALA A 129 -10.73 -14.43 4.60
CA ALA A 129 -10.87 -14.05 3.19
C ALA A 129 -10.06 -12.78 2.85
N VAL A 130 -10.11 -11.75 3.71
CA VAL A 130 -9.31 -10.52 3.54
C VAL A 130 -7.81 -10.83 3.69
N GLU A 131 -7.42 -11.72 4.61
CA GLU A 131 -6.02 -12.13 4.78
C GLU A 131 -5.50 -12.90 3.55
N LEU A 132 -6.33 -13.75 2.94
CA LEU A 132 -6.01 -14.42 1.68
C LEU A 132 -5.82 -13.42 0.53
N LEU A 133 -6.70 -12.41 0.43
CA LEU A 133 -6.54 -11.34 -0.55
C LEU A 133 -5.20 -10.61 -0.39
N ALA A 134 -4.74 -10.38 0.84
CA ALA A 134 -3.44 -9.75 1.09
C ALA A 134 -2.25 -10.57 0.55
N GLY A 135 -2.39 -11.90 0.46
CA GLY A 135 -1.37 -12.82 -0.04
C GLY A 135 -1.33 -12.96 -1.57
N ILE A 136 -2.31 -12.41 -2.31
CA ILE A 136 -2.35 -12.50 -3.77
C ILE A 136 -1.26 -11.60 -4.39
N PRO A 137 -0.40 -12.12 -5.31
CA PRO A 137 0.56 -11.30 -6.04
C PRO A 137 -0.12 -10.16 -6.82
N SER A 138 0.50 -8.98 -6.83
CA SER A 138 -0.09 -7.77 -7.45
C SER A 138 -0.39 -7.94 -8.94
N ILE A 139 0.43 -8.71 -9.65
CA ILE A 139 0.22 -9.02 -11.07
C ILE A 139 -1.13 -9.71 -11.33
N VAL A 140 -1.63 -10.52 -10.39
CA VAL A 140 -2.93 -11.18 -10.51
C VAL A 140 -4.06 -10.16 -10.43
N TYR A 141 -3.95 -9.17 -9.57
CA TYR A 141 -4.89 -8.03 -9.52
C TYR A 141 -4.89 -7.26 -10.86
N GLY A 142 -3.71 -7.02 -11.43
CA GLY A 142 -3.57 -6.40 -12.74
C GLY A 142 -4.21 -7.22 -13.85
N LEU A 143 -4.02 -8.55 -13.84
CA LEU A 143 -4.62 -9.45 -14.82
C LEU A 143 -6.16 -9.48 -14.69
N LEU A 144 -6.70 -9.53 -13.47
CA LEU A 144 -8.13 -9.42 -13.23
C LEU A 144 -8.66 -8.06 -13.67
N GLY A 145 -7.91 -6.99 -13.43
CA GLY A 145 -8.22 -5.65 -13.93
C GLY A 145 -8.30 -5.60 -15.45
N LEU A 146 -7.32 -6.19 -16.12
CA LEU A 146 -7.29 -6.27 -17.59
C LEU A 146 -8.48 -7.06 -18.16
N LEU A 147 -8.83 -8.18 -17.53
CA LEU A 147 -9.87 -9.09 -18.04
C LEU A 147 -11.29 -8.67 -17.67
N ILE A 148 -11.49 -7.98 -16.54
CA ILE A 148 -12.82 -7.63 -16.01
C ILE A 148 -13.04 -6.12 -16.04
N ILE A 149 -12.13 -5.33 -15.47
CA ILE A 149 -12.34 -3.89 -15.29
C ILE A 149 -12.18 -3.15 -16.62
N ASN A 150 -11.13 -3.43 -17.40
CA ASN A 150 -10.92 -2.76 -18.68
C ASN A 150 -12.08 -2.96 -19.66
N PRO A 151 -12.64 -4.17 -19.90
CA PRO A 151 -13.81 -4.33 -20.76
C PRO A 151 -15.07 -3.60 -20.24
N LEU A 152 -15.22 -3.53 -18.90
CA LEU A 152 -16.33 -2.78 -18.31
C LEU A 152 -16.17 -1.27 -18.53
N MET A 153 -14.95 -0.75 -18.33
CA MET A 153 -14.64 0.66 -18.57
C MET A 153 -14.70 1.02 -20.06
N TYR A 154 -14.36 0.10 -20.96
CA TYR A 154 -14.52 0.31 -22.39
C TYR A 154 -15.98 0.44 -22.81
N LYS A 155 -16.87 -0.40 -22.25
CA LYS A 155 -18.32 -0.25 -22.47
C LYS A 155 -18.84 1.09 -21.96
N LEU A 156 -18.34 1.54 -20.80
CA LEU A 156 -18.70 2.83 -20.23
C LEU A 156 -18.18 3.98 -21.11
N GLU A 157 -16.92 3.88 -21.57
CA GLU A 157 -16.29 4.84 -22.48
C GLU A 157 -17.10 4.98 -23.79
N LEU A 158 -17.49 3.85 -24.39
CA LEU A 158 -18.36 3.83 -25.57
C LEU A 158 -19.72 4.47 -25.33
N ALA A 159 -20.31 4.27 -24.15
CA ALA A 159 -21.62 4.85 -23.83
C ALA A 159 -21.55 6.37 -23.63
N ILE A 160 -20.45 6.88 -23.06
CA ILE A 160 -20.29 8.32 -22.77
C ILE A 160 -19.84 9.09 -24.00
N PHE A 161 -18.91 8.54 -24.79
CA PHE A 161 -18.25 9.25 -25.91
C PHE A 161 -18.72 8.80 -27.30
N LYS A 162 -19.87 8.13 -27.39
CA LYS A 162 -20.45 7.60 -28.61
C LYS A 162 -20.54 8.64 -29.74
N ASP A 163 -20.88 9.87 -29.39
CA ASP A 163 -21.14 10.96 -30.33
C ASP A 163 -19.96 11.95 -30.47
N ASN A 164 -18.81 11.62 -29.88
CA ASN A 164 -17.62 12.48 -29.93
C ASN A 164 -16.55 11.90 -30.89
N PRO A 165 -16.46 12.41 -32.15
CA PRO A 165 -15.53 11.87 -33.14
C PRO A 165 -14.04 12.10 -32.82
N ASN A 166 -13.75 13.04 -31.91
CA ASN A 166 -12.37 13.39 -31.53
C ASN A 166 -11.85 12.58 -30.32
N HIS A 167 -12.70 11.74 -29.71
CA HIS A 167 -12.29 10.93 -28.59
C HIS A 167 -11.48 9.71 -29.02
N GLN A 168 -10.27 9.54 -28.49
CA GLN A 168 -9.45 8.36 -28.74
C GLN A 168 -9.80 7.27 -27.73
N PHE A 169 -10.47 6.22 -28.20
CA PHE A 169 -10.84 5.09 -27.37
C PHE A 169 -9.61 4.32 -26.85
N THR A 170 -9.58 4.10 -25.55
CA THR A 170 -8.44 3.48 -24.84
C THR A 170 -8.56 1.96 -24.72
N GLY A 171 -9.70 1.39 -25.16
CA GLY A 171 -9.99 -0.03 -24.92
C GLY A 171 -10.22 -0.34 -23.44
N GLY A 172 -10.53 0.71 -22.65
CA GLY A 172 -10.70 0.60 -21.20
C GLY A 172 -9.42 0.64 -20.38
N ALA A 173 -8.25 0.66 -21.02
CA ALA A 173 -6.97 0.83 -20.35
C ALA A 173 -6.72 2.33 -20.07
N ASN A 174 -7.25 2.82 -18.96
CA ASN A 174 -7.30 4.23 -18.63
C ASN A 174 -7.07 4.51 -17.13
N LEU A 175 -7.07 5.79 -16.76
CA LEU A 175 -6.83 6.22 -15.38
C LEU A 175 -7.87 5.62 -14.40
N ILE A 176 -9.16 5.57 -14.76
CA ILE A 176 -10.20 5.03 -13.88
C ILE A 176 -9.95 3.55 -13.59
N SER A 177 -9.63 2.75 -14.62
CA SER A 177 -9.29 1.34 -14.43
C SER A 177 -8.12 1.15 -13.48
N ALA A 178 -7.06 1.95 -13.64
CA ALA A 178 -5.91 1.93 -12.75
C ALA A 178 -6.29 2.32 -11.30
N VAL A 179 -7.08 3.36 -11.12
CA VAL A 179 -7.56 3.82 -9.80
C VAL A 179 -8.40 2.74 -9.09
N ILE A 180 -9.30 2.07 -9.82
CA ILE A 180 -10.13 1.00 -9.24
C ILE A 180 -9.27 -0.18 -8.80
N VAL A 181 -8.31 -0.61 -9.64
CA VAL A 181 -7.40 -1.71 -9.29
C VAL A 181 -6.55 -1.35 -8.08
N LEU A 182 -5.97 -0.14 -8.04
CA LEU A 182 -5.23 0.37 -6.89
C LEU A 182 -6.07 0.40 -5.62
N ALA A 183 -7.30 0.92 -5.71
CA ALA A 183 -8.23 0.98 -4.57
C ALA A 183 -8.51 -0.42 -4.01
N ILE A 184 -8.76 -1.42 -4.86
CA ILE A 184 -8.97 -2.81 -4.45
C ILE A 184 -7.71 -3.38 -3.78
N MET A 185 -6.54 -3.10 -4.33
CA MET A 185 -5.27 -3.62 -3.80
C MET A 185 -4.89 -3.09 -2.42
N ILE A 186 -5.26 -1.86 -2.09
CA ILE A 186 -4.96 -1.30 -0.76
C ILE A 186 -5.94 -1.80 0.32
N LEU A 187 -7.13 -2.29 -0.05
CA LEU A 187 -8.17 -2.74 0.88
C LEU A 187 -7.64 -3.73 1.93
N PRO A 188 -6.97 -4.85 1.58
CA PRO A 188 -6.52 -5.81 2.57
C PRO A 188 -5.59 -5.20 3.61
N THR A 189 -4.69 -4.31 3.20
CA THR A 189 -3.75 -3.62 4.10
C THR A 189 -4.49 -2.69 5.06
N VAL A 190 -5.38 -1.85 4.53
CA VAL A 190 -6.17 -0.92 5.35
C VAL A 190 -7.09 -1.67 6.31
N ILE A 191 -7.77 -2.73 5.84
CA ILE A 191 -8.68 -3.53 6.66
C ILE A 191 -7.92 -4.20 7.80
N ASN A 192 -6.84 -4.93 7.53
CA ASN A 192 -6.13 -5.71 8.52
C ASN A 192 -5.49 -4.84 9.61
N VAL A 193 -4.82 -3.75 9.23
CA VAL A 193 -4.18 -2.85 10.20
C VAL A 193 -5.22 -2.07 11.00
N SER A 194 -6.30 -1.58 10.37
CA SER A 194 -7.39 -0.92 11.07
C SER A 194 -8.12 -1.87 12.01
N TYR A 195 -8.41 -3.10 11.58
CA TYR A 195 -9.04 -4.13 12.41
C TYR A 195 -8.21 -4.43 13.66
N THR A 196 -6.90 -4.66 13.50
CA THR A 196 -5.99 -4.91 14.64
C THR A 196 -5.97 -3.72 15.60
N SER A 197 -5.98 -2.50 15.08
CA SER A 197 -5.99 -1.28 15.87
C SER A 197 -7.29 -1.08 16.65
N LEU A 198 -8.43 -1.41 16.04
CA LEU A 198 -9.74 -1.39 16.72
C LEU A 198 -9.82 -2.45 17.82
N GLN A 199 -9.29 -3.65 17.57
CA GLN A 199 -9.25 -4.73 18.58
C GLN A 199 -8.32 -4.41 19.77
N ALA A 200 -7.31 -3.57 19.58
CA ALA A 200 -6.40 -3.15 20.64
C ALA A 200 -7.06 -2.17 21.64
N VAL A 201 -8.22 -1.60 21.32
CA VAL A 201 -8.95 -0.70 22.23
C VAL A 201 -9.48 -1.49 23.43
N PRO A 202 -9.14 -1.10 24.68
CA PRO A 202 -9.57 -1.82 25.86
C PRO A 202 -11.10 -1.93 25.97
N VAL A 203 -11.59 -3.15 26.23
CA VAL A 203 -13.03 -3.43 26.38
C VAL A 203 -13.69 -2.57 27.46
N LYS A 204 -12.95 -2.22 28.51
CA LYS A 204 -13.42 -1.35 29.59
C LYS A 204 -13.87 0.03 29.11
N MET A 205 -13.22 0.59 28.08
CA MET A 205 -13.61 1.88 27.50
C MET A 205 -14.98 1.80 26.82
N ARG A 206 -15.23 0.70 26.09
CA ARG A 206 -16.52 0.44 25.43
C ARG A 206 -17.64 0.24 26.48
N GLN A 207 -17.37 -0.58 27.51
CA GLN A 207 -18.31 -0.84 28.57
C GLN A 207 -18.66 0.44 29.39
N ALA A 208 -17.68 1.30 29.66
CA ALA A 208 -17.90 2.58 30.30
C ALA A 208 -18.81 3.50 29.49
N SER A 209 -18.62 3.57 28.18
CA SER A 209 -19.48 4.35 27.29
C SER A 209 -20.93 3.85 27.32
N LEU A 210 -21.14 2.54 27.22
CA LEU A 210 -22.46 1.92 27.27
C LEU A 210 -23.12 2.12 28.65
N ALA A 211 -22.35 2.05 29.73
CA ALA A 211 -22.85 2.29 31.10
C ALA A 211 -23.33 3.74 31.33
N LEU A 212 -22.77 4.71 30.57
CA LEU A 212 -23.22 6.10 30.55
C LEU A 212 -24.45 6.33 29.64
N GLY A 213 -25.05 5.27 29.09
CA GLY A 213 -26.25 5.34 28.28
C GLY A 213 -26.01 5.62 26.77
N ALA A 214 -24.74 5.55 26.30
CA ALA A 214 -24.46 5.66 24.89
C ALA A 214 -24.94 4.41 24.12
N THR A 215 -25.42 4.59 22.89
CA THR A 215 -25.73 3.45 22.00
C THR A 215 -24.46 2.80 21.48
N GLU A 216 -24.56 1.56 20.97
CA GLU A 216 -23.42 0.86 20.34
C GLU A 216 -22.80 1.68 19.21
N VAL A 217 -23.63 2.26 18.33
CA VAL A 217 -23.16 3.11 17.24
C VAL A 217 -22.42 4.34 17.77
N GLN A 218 -22.95 5.00 18.79
CA GLN A 218 -22.27 6.13 19.41
C GLN A 218 -20.93 5.71 20.05
N THR A 219 -20.88 4.57 20.69
CA THR A 219 -19.64 4.02 21.27
C THR A 219 -18.60 3.73 20.19
N ILE A 220 -18.99 3.14 19.06
CA ILE A 220 -18.07 2.89 17.92
C ILE A 220 -17.47 4.20 17.41
N PHE A 221 -18.32 5.16 17.02
CA PHE A 221 -17.85 6.38 16.35
C PHE A 221 -17.22 7.42 17.29
N LYS A 222 -17.68 7.51 18.57
CA LYS A 222 -17.21 8.52 19.52
C LYS A 222 -16.15 8.02 20.50
N VAL A 223 -15.99 6.71 20.65
CA VAL A 223 -15.02 6.13 21.60
C VAL A 223 -14.04 5.20 20.89
N THR A 224 -14.50 4.14 20.22
CA THR A 224 -13.62 3.11 19.68
C THR A 224 -12.76 3.64 18.54
N ILE A 225 -13.33 4.27 17.52
CA ILE A 225 -12.58 4.82 16.37
C ILE A 225 -11.61 5.92 16.83
N PRO A 226 -11.98 6.92 17.62
CA PRO A 226 -11.04 7.91 18.15
C PRO A 226 -9.93 7.32 19.02
N ALA A 227 -10.22 6.29 19.82
CA ALA A 227 -9.19 5.60 20.60
C ALA A 227 -8.19 4.83 19.72
N ALA A 228 -8.64 4.27 18.60
CA ALA A 228 -7.82 3.56 17.62
C ALA A 228 -7.15 4.47 16.58
N LYS A 229 -7.32 5.81 16.65
CA LYS A 229 -6.92 6.74 15.58
C LYS A 229 -5.46 6.62 15.12
N SER A 230 -4.53 6.40 16.03
CA SER A 230 -3.11 6.27 15.69
C SER A 230 -2.85 5.07 14.78
N GLY A 231 -3.46 3.93 15.09
CA GLY A 231 -3.36 2.73 14.27
C GLY A 231 -4.12 2.85 12.95
N ILE A 232 -5.26 3.54 12.92
CA ILE A 232 -5.99 3.83 11.66
C ILE A 232 -5.15 4.73 10.75
N ILE A 233 -4.51 5.77 11.29
CA ILE A 233 -3.58 6.61 10.53
C ILE A 233 -2.43 5.77 9.97
N THR A 234 -1.86 4.87 10.77
CA THR A 234 -0.83 3.94 10.31
C THR A 234 -1.34 3.05 9.17
N ALA A 235 -2.58 2.54 9.25
CA ALA A 235 -3.19 1.77 8.18
C ALA A 235 -3.29 2.56 6.87
N ILE A 236 -3.67 3.85 6.96
CA ILE A 236 -3.76 4.75 5.80
C ILE A 236 -2.37 4.98 5.20
N VAL A 237 -1.37 5.31 6.03
CA VAL A 237 0.02 5.54 5.56
C VAL A 237 0.59 4.30 4.88
N LEU A 238 0.38 3.11 5.42
CA LEU A 238 0.79 1.85 4.80
C LEU A 238 0.06 1.61 3.47
N GLY A 239 -1.24 1.91 3.41
CA GLY A 239 -2.02 1.84 2.17
C GLY A 239 -1.51 2.80 1.10
N VAL A 240 -1.18 4.05 1.47
CA VAL A 240 -0.56 5.06 0.60
C VAL A 240 0.78 4.56 0.06
N GLY A 241 1.68 4.10 0.94
CA GLY A 241 2.98 3.58 0.54
C GLY A 241 2.87 2.41 -0.45
N ARG A 242 1.88 1.51 -0.22
CA ARG A 242 1.60 0.42 -1.15
C ARG A 242 1.09 0.92 -2.51
N ALA A 243 0.18 1.91 -2.52
CA ALA A 243 -0.36 2.48 -3.76
C ALA A 243 0.71 3.20 -4.59
N ILE A 244 1.57 3.99 -3.94
CA ILE A 244 2.66 4.70 -4.63
C ILE A 244 3.69 3.72 -5.22
N GLY A 245 4.02 2.66 -4.48
CA GLY A 245 5.01 1.66 -4.91
C GLY A 245 4.52 0.66 -5.95
N GLU A 246 3.22 0.67 -6.31
CA GLU A 246 2.67 -0.32 -7.23
C GLU A 246 3.05 -0.03 -8.68
N ALA A 247 3.56 -1.05 -9.36
CA ALA A 247 3.93 -0.98 -10.77
C ALA A 247 3.27 -2.09 -11.60
N MET A 248 3.38 -3.35 -11.16
CA MET A 248 3.04 -4.51 -11.98
C MET A 248 1.56 -4.59 -12.32
N ALA A 249 0.67 -4.31 -11.37
CA ALA A 249 -0.76 -4.31 -11.64
C ALA A 249 -1.16 -3.15 -12.56
N ILE A 250 -0.57 -1.97 -12.33
CA ILE A 250 -0.93 -0.76 -13.07
C ILE A 250 -0.48 -0.83 -14.53
N VAL A 251 0.70 -1.37 -14.83
CA VAL A 251 1.20 -1.56 -16.23
C VAL A 251 0.16 -2.26 -17.08
N LEU A 252 -0.58 -3.23 -16.54
CA LEU A 252 -1.56 -4.01 -17.28
C LEU A 252 -2.87 -3.26 -17.56
N VAL A 253 -3.24 -2.28 -16.72
CA VAL A 253 -4.57 -1.67 -16.75
C VAL A 253 -4.59 -0.20 -17.12
N SER A 254 -3.44 0.50 -17.08
CA SER A 254 -3.38 1.94 -17.32
C SER A 254 -3.15 2.34 -18.79
N GLY A 255 -2.77 1.39 -19.64
CA GLY A 255 -2.43 1.63 -21.05
C GLY A 255 -1.03 2.20 -21.29
N ASN A 256 -0.33 2.63 -20.24
CA ASN A 256 1.10 3.02 -20.23
C ASN A 256 1.51 4.11 -21.25
N ALA A 257 0.59 5.02 -21.64
CA ALA A 257 0.86 6.15 -22.51
C ALA A 257 1.04 7.45 -21.70
N VAL A 258 1.94 8.32 -22.14
CA VAL A 258 2.18 9.60 -21.45
C VAL A 258 1.21 10.65 -21.98
N ASN A 259 0.05 10.74 -21.34
CA ASN A 259 -1.01 11.69 -21.65
C ASN A 259 -1.43 12.46 -20.41
N MET A 260 -2.16 13.55 -20.61
CA MET A 260 -2.81 14.27 -19.51
C MET A 260 -3.71 13.31 -18.72
N PRO A 261 -3.65 13.30 -17.36
CA PRO A 261 -4.40 12.37 -16.52
C PRO A 261 -5.89 12.71 -16.44
N LEU A 262 -6.59 12.51 -17.55
CA LEU A 262 -8.05 12.55 -17.62
C LEU A 262 -8.62 11.16 -17.34
N PRO A 263 -9.86 11.06 -16.82
CA PRO A 263 -10.46 9.81 -16.38
C PRO A 263 -10.41 8.67 -17.40
N PHE A 264 -10.70 8.96 -18.67
CA PHE A 264 -10.73 7.98 -19.77
C PHE A 264 -9.47 8.00 -20.66
N ASN A 265 -8.43 8.70 -20.27
CA ASN A 265 -7.16 8.67 -21.00
C ASN A 265 -6.30 7.50 -20.55
N SER A 266 -5.59 6.91 -21.52
CA SER A 266 -4.48 6.02 -21.23
C SER A 266 -3.35 6.82 -20.60
N VAL A 267 -2.83 6.35 -19.47
CA VAL A 267 -1.88 7.09 -18.64
C VAL A 267 -0.70 6.24 -18.21
N ARG A 268 0.41 6.90 -17.84
CA ARG A 268 1.60 6.27 -17.29
C ARG A 268 1.89 6.79 -15.90
N PHE A 269 2.10 5.87 -14.96
CA PHE A 269 2.59 6.19 -13.61
C PHE A 269 4.11 6.18 -13.56
N LEU A 270 4.72 6.81 -12.57
CA LEU A 270 6.17 6.84 -12.39
C LEU A 270 6.77 5.44 -12.28
N THR A 271 6.19 4.61 -11.43
CA THR A 271 6.62 3.22 -11.22
C THR A 271 6.47 2.37 -12.48
N THR A 272 5.40 2.55 -13.24
CA THR A 272 5.19 1.83 -14.49
C THR A 272 6.17 2.25 -15.58
N GLY A 273 6.49 3.55 -15.66
CA GLY A 273 7.50 4.07 -16.58
C GLY A 273 8.88 3.45 -16.32
N ILE A 274 9.29 3.39 -15.05
CA ILE A 274 10.56 2.78 -14.66
C ILE A 274 10.61 1.29 -15.04
N VAL A 275 9.59 0.53 -14.63
CA VAL A 275 9.54 -0.92 -14.90
C VAL A 275 9.50 -1.23 -16.39
N SER A 276 8.75 -0.43 -17.18
CA SER A 276 8.61 -0.65 -18.61
C SER A 276 9.89 -0.32 -19.39
N GLU A 277 10.62 0.73 -19.01
CA GLU A 277 11.73 1.26 -19.82
C GLU A 277 13.11 0.87 -19.31
N MET A 278 13.26 0.49 -18.03
CA MET A 278 14.56 0.21 -17.41
C MET A 278 15.34 -0.89 -18.12
N SER A 279 14.65 -1.88 -18.68
CA SER A 279 15.29 -3.06 -19.29
C SER A 279 15.96 -2.78 -20.63
N TYR A 280 15.47 -1.80 -21.40
CA TYR A 280 15.97 -1.49 -22.74
C TYR A 280 16.54 -0.08 -22.88
N SER A 281 16.43 0.75 -21.86
CA SER A 281 17.00 2.09 -21.87
C SER A 281 18.53 2.07 -21.73
N SER A 282 19.21 2.98 -22.40
CA SER A 282 20.66 3.14 -22.36
C SER A 282 21.06 4.62 -22.33
N GLY A 283 22.27 4.92 -21.91
CA GLY A 283 22.82 6.27 -21.92
C GLY A 283 21.95 7.30 -21.16
N LEU A 284 21.63 8.43 -21.79
CA LEU A 284 20.85 9.52 -21.22
C LEU A 284 19.41 9.10 -20.93
N HIS A 285 18.80 8.25 -21.77
CA HIS A 285 17.46 7.71 -21.52
C HIS A 285 17.39 6.95 -20.20
N ARG A 286 18.36 6.04 -19.93
CA ARG A 286 18.41 5.30 -18.66
C ARG A 286 18.60 6.22 -17.46
N GLN A 287 19.44 7.25 -17.61
CA GLN A 287 19.67 8.24 -16.55
C GLN A 287 18.39 9.03 -16.26
N SER A 288 17.60 9.38 -17.28
CA SER A 288 16.34 10.09 -17.13
C SER A 288 15.26 9.22 -16.50
N VAL A 289 15.18 7.92 -16.84
CA VAL A 289 14.29 6.95 -16.19
C VAL A 289 14.62 6.81 -14.70
N LEU A 290 15.92 6.75 -14.34
CA LEU A 290 16.36 6.73 -12.94
C LEU A 290 16.04 8.03 -12.23
N CYS A 291 16.08 9.16 -12.93
CA CYS A 291 15.72 10.44 -12.37
C CYS A 291 14.22 10.54 -12.02
N CYS A 292 13.32 9.84 -12.71
CA CYS A 292 11.90 9.78 -12.33
C CYS A 292 11.68 9.31 -10.88
N LEU A 293 12.62 8.54 -10.32
CA LEU A 293 12.56 8.09 -8.92
C LEU A 293 12.74 9.20 -7.88
N TYR A 294 13.35 10.32 -8.23
CA TYR A 294 13.45 11.48 -7.31
C TYR A 294 12.13 12.22 -7.12
N SER A 295 11.19 12.03 -8.04
CA SER A 295 9.87 12.66 -7.95
C SER A 295 8.84 11.82 -7.19
N LEU A 296 9.21 10.60 -6.77
CA LEU A 296 8.47 9.72 -5.85
C LEU A 296 8.81 10.05 -4.40
#